data_f3439c3a78e42ee8c9e77fe5d0e089d3
#
_entry.id   f3439c3a78e42ee8c9e77fe5d0e089d3
#
_cell.length_a   1.000
_cell.length_b   1.000
_cell.length_c   1.000
_cell.angle_alpha   90.00
_cell.angle_beta   90.00
_cell.angle_gamma   90.00
#
_symmetry.space_group_name_H-M   'P 1'
#
loop_
_entity.id
_entity.type
_entity.pdbx_description
1 polymer ?
#
loop_
_entity_poly.entity_id
_entity_poly.type
_entity_poly.pdbx_seq_one_letter_code
_entity_poly.pdbx_strand_id
1 'polypeptide(L)'
;MNTALAQQGKPYVWGGTGPRGYDCSGLTWSAYRAAGVALPRTSRAQATAGVPVARANLQPGDLIFFYSPVSHVGMYVGNGLMVHSSTYGKPVSVVPVNSMPGYNTARRIA
;
A
#
# COMPACT_ATOMS: atom_id res chain seq x y z
N MET A 1 9.08 -2.97 -3.00
CA MET A 1 9.09 -1.50 -2.86
C MET A 1 9.37 -0.79 -4.18
N ASN A 2 10.44 -1.13 -4.87
CA ASN A 2 10.79 -0.45 -6.13
C ASN A 2 9.72 -0.59 -7.21
N THR A 3 9.07 -1.76 -7.29
CA THR A 3 7.97 -1.97 -8.24
C THR A 3 6.83 -0.99 -7.99
N ALA A 4 6.43 -0.82 -6.72
CA ALA A 4 5.37 0.12 -6.38
C ALA A 4 5.77 1.57 -6.68
N LEU A 5 7.00 1.96 -6.35
CA LEU A 5 7.53 3.30 -6.65
C LEU A 5 7.57 3.58 -8.15
N ALA A 6 7.85 2.57 -8.97
CA ALA A 6 7.87 2.71 -10.42
C ALA A 6 6.49 3.01 -11.03
N GLN A 7 5.42 2.81 -10.27
CA GLN A 7 4.06 3.04 -10.76
C GLN A 7 3.56 4.47 -10.53
N GLN A 8 4.38 5.35 -9.94
CA GLN A 8 3.98 6.74 -9.71
C GLN A 8 3.49 7.39 -11.00
N GLY A 9 2.43 8.18 -10.89
CA GLY A 9 1.81 8.86 -12.01
C GLY A 9 0.71 8.07 -12.70
N LYS A 10 0.59 6.76 -12.45
CA LYS A 10 -0.48 5.96 -13.04
C LYS A 10 -1.81 6.22 -12.32
N PRO A 11 -2.93 6.17 -13.07
CA PRO A 11 -4.22 6.53 -12.49
C PRO A 11 -4.74 5.51 -11.49
N TYR A 12 -5.63 5.97 -10.60
CA TYR A 12 -6.45 5.09 -9.79
C TYR A 12 -7.50 4.43 -10.69
N VAL A 13 -7.56 3.11 -10.64
CA VAL A 13 -8.55 2.31 -11.35
C VAL A 13 -9.17 1.31 -10.39
N TRP A 14 -10.49 1.35 -10.23
CA TRP A 14 -11.20 0.41 -9.37
C TRP A 14 -10.93 -1.03 -9.82
N GLY A 15 -10.50 -1.88 -8.89
CA GLY A 15 -10.11 -3.26 -9.21
C GLY A 15 -8.81 -3.38 -9.98
N GLY A 16 -8.08 -2.28 -10.19
CA GLY A 16 -6.87 -2.26 -10.99
C GLY A 16 -5.68 -2.92 -10.31
N THR A 17 -4.99 -3.76 -11.07
CA THR A 17 -3.76 -4.44 -10.66
C THR A 17 -2.59 -4.16 -11.61
N GLY A 18 -2.76 -3.15 -12.47
CA GLY A 18 -1.78 -2.75 -13.45
C GLY A 18 -1.95 -3.45 -14.80
N PRO A 19 -1.14 -3.09 -15.78
CA PRO A 19 -0.14 -2.02 -15.76
C PRO A 19 -0.70 -0.62 -15.99
N ARG A 20 -1.98 -0.48 -16.37
CA ARG A 20 -2.58 0.82 -16.73
C ARG A 20 -2.97 1.67 -15.53
N GLY A 21 -3.34 1.04 -14.42
CA GLY A 21 -3.74 1.72 -13.22
C GLY A 21 -3.95 0.74 -12.08
N TYR A 22 -4.12 1.29 -10.88
CA TYR A 22 -4.18 0.49 -9.64
C TYR A 22 -5.22 1.04 -8.69
N ASP A 23 -5.92 0.16 -7.95
CA ASP A 23 -6.51 0.58 -6.70
C ASP A 23 -5.48 0.44 -5.56
N CYS A 24 -5.86 0.79 -4.33
CA CYS A 24 -4.90 0.81 -3.22
C CYS A 24 -4.29 -0.57 -2.96
N SER A 25 -5.12 -1.58 -2.84
CA SER A 25 -4.68 -2.95 -2.57
C SER A 25 -4.11 -3.63 -3.83
N GLY A 26 -4.51 -3.21 -5.02
CA GLY A 26 -3.96 -3.69 -6.27
C GLY A 26 -2.50 -3.27 -6.47
N LEU A 27 -2.15 -2.06 -6.04
CA LEU A 27 -0.76 -1.60 -6.09
C LEU A 27 0.14 -2.48 -5.22
N THR A 28 -0.23 -2.71 -3.96
CA THR A 28 0.54 -3.57 -3.04
C THR A 28 0.53 -5.02 -3.49
N TRP A 29 -0.61 -5.52 -3.94
CA TRP A 29 -0.75 -6.87 -4.46
C TRP A 29 0.20 -7.13 -5.64
N SER A 30 0.24 -6.22 -6.61
CA SER A 30 1.09 -6.38 -7.79
C SER A 30 2.57 -6.23 -7.46
N ALA A 31 2.92 -5.33 -6.54
CA ALA A 31 4.30 -5.12 -6.12
C ALA A 31 4.88 -6.38 -5.44
N TYR A 32 4.11 -7.00 -4.54
CA TYR A 32 4.56 -8.23 -3.89
C TYR A 32 4.53 -9.42 -4.83
N ARG A 33 3.57 -9.48 -5.76
CA ARG A 33 3.56 -10.53 -6.79
C ARG A 33 4.81 -10.47 -7.65
N ALA A 34 5.27 -9.28 -8.02
CA ALA A 34 6.51 -9.12 -8.76
C ALA A 34 7.73 -9.62 -7.97
N ALA A 35 7.66 -9.63 -6.65
CA ALA A 35 8.68 -10.16 -5.76
C ALA A 35 8.48 -11.66 -5.44
N GLY A 36 7.50 -12.31 -6.06
CA GLY A 36 7.20 -13.73 -5.84
C GLY A 36 6.38 -14.02 -4.60
N VAL A 37 5.73 -13.02 -4.01
CA VAL A 37 4.94 -13.17 -2.79
C VAL A 37 3.46 -12.98 -3.12
N ALA A 38 2.64 -13.98 -2.74
CA ALA A 38 1.19 -13.90 -2.92
C ALA A 38 0.56 -13.17 -1.74
N LEU A 39 -0.12 -12.05 -2.02
CA LEU A 39 -0.92 -11.33 -1.03
C LEU A 39 -2.41 -11.59 -1.28
N PRO A 40 -3.24 -11.53 -0.23
CA PRO A 40 -4.69 -11.41 -0.43
C PRO A 40 -5.01 -10.16 -1.26
N ARG A 41 -6.14 -10.18 -1.98
CA ARG A 41 -6.45 -9.12 -2.96
C ARG A 41 -6.93 -7.81 -2.34
N THR A 42 -7.61 -7.84 -1.20
CA THR A 42 -8.23 -6.65 -0.61
C THR A 42 -7.39 -6.07 0.52
N SER A 43 -7.54 -4.76 0.77
CA SER A 43 -6.82 -4.10 1.87
C SER A 43 -7.17 -4.73 3.23
N ARG A 44 -8.45 -5.03 3.45
CA ARG A 44 -8.89 -5.66 4.70
C ARG A 44 -8.24 -7.03 4.91
N ALA A 45 -8.15 -7.85 3.86
CA ALA A 45 -7.53 -9.16 3.95
C ALA A 45 -6.00 -9.05 4.08
N GLN A 46 -5.37 -8.10 3.39
CA GLN A 46 -3.94 -7.85 3.53
C GLN A 46 -3.56 -7.44 4.95
N ALA A 47 -4.46 -6.78 5.66
CA ALA A 47 -4.23 -6.37 7.06
C ALA A 47 -4.08 -7.55 8.03
N THR A 48 -4.38 -8.77 7.60
CA THR A 48 -4.18 -10.00 8.38
C THR A 48 -2.98 -10.82 7.92
N ALA A 49 -2.28 -10.37 6.89
CA ALA A 49 -1.12 -11.08 6.33
C ALA A 49 0.16 -10.70 7.09
N GLY A 50 1.14 -11.60 7.07
CA GLY A 50 2.45 -11.34 7.68
C GLY A 50 2.38 -11.18 9.18
N VAL A 51 3.25 -10.32 9.72
CA VAL A 51 3.32 -10.05 11.15
C VAL A 51 3.06 -8.58 11.44
N PRO A 52 2.43 -8.25 12.59
CA PRO A 52 2.18 -6.86 12.95
C PRO A 52 3.48 -6.10 13.22
N VAL A 53 3.49 -4.81 12.86
CA VAL A 53 4.63 -3.91 13.04
C VAL A 53 4.15 -2.66 13.76
N ALA A 54 4.84 -2.28 14.84
CA ALA A 54 4.57 -1.02 15.50
C ALA A 54 4.95 0.16 14.60
N ARG A 55 4.19 1.24 14.67
CA ARG A 55 4.41 2.43 13.84
C ARG A 55 5.86 2.95 13.95
N ALA A 56 6.45 2.92 15.15
CA ALA A 56 7.82 3.37 15.38
C ALA A 56 8.87 2.46 14.71
N ASN A 57 8.50 1.26 14.30
CA ASN A 57 9.40 0.26 13.74
C ASN A 57 9.20 0.03 12.25
N LEU A 58 8.50 0.92 11.56
CA LEU A 58 8.26 0.79 10.12
C LEU A 58 9.57 0.72 9.33
N GLN A 59 9.60 -0.20 8.36
CA GLN A 59 10.71 -0.36 7.42
C GLN A 59 10.18 -0.35 5.99
N PRO A 60 10.99 0.06 5.02
CA PRO A 60 10.58 0.04 3.62
C PRO A 60 10.03 -1.32 3.20
N GLY A 61 8.88 -1.30 2.52
CA GLY A 61 8.15 -2.50 2.13
C GLY A 61 7.02 -2.89 3.07
N ASP A 62 6.99 -2.38 4.29
CA ASP A 62 5.88 -2.64 5.20
C ASP A 62 4.59 -2.05 4.66
N LEU A 63 3.48 -2.74 4.86
CA LEU A 63 2.15 -2.26 4.48
C LEU A 63 1.51 -1.51 5.64
N ILE A 64 0.94 -0.35 5.36
CA ILE A 64 0.27 0.50 6.33
C ILE A 64 -1.21 0.54 5.98
N PHE A 65 -2.07 0.31 6.98
CA PHE A 65 -3.51 0.21 6.81
C PHE A 65 -4.23 1.34 7.53
N PHE A 66 -5.26 1.86 6.88
CA PHE A 66 -5.99 3.03 7.34
C PHE A 66 -7.47 2.72 7.49
N TYR A 67 -8.08 3.44 8.42
CA TYR A 67 -9.50 3.41 8.78
C TYR A 67 -9.91 2.16 9.56
N SER A 68 -11.04 2.22 10.20
CA SER A 68 -11.63 1.12 10.95
C SER A 68 -13.12 1.03 10.61
N PRO A 69 -13.55 -0.02 9.89
CA PRO A 69 -12.76 -1.14 9.35
C PRO A 69 -11.79 -0.69 8.27
N VAL A 70 -10.73 -1.48 8.08
CA VAL A 70 -9.69 -1.17 7.08
C VAL A 70 -10.28 -1.06 5.68
N SER A 71 -9.99 0.06 5.01
CA SER A 71 -10.45 0.32 3.65
C SER A 71 -9.37 0.93 2.75
N HIS A 72 -8.17 1.17 3.27
CA HIS A 72 -7.06 1.70 2.49
C HIS A 72 -5.74 1.10 2.94
N VAL A 73 -4.79 1.00 2.00
CA VAL A 73 -3.44 0.50 2.26
C VAL A 73 -2.42 1.29 1.45
N GLY A 74 -1.27 1.55 2.06
CA GLY A 74 -0.09 2.09 1.39
C GLY A 74 1.13 1.26 1.73
N MET A 75 2.24 1.51 1.03
CA MET A 75 3.51 0.84 1.27
C MET A 75 4.55 1.85 1.77
N TYR A 76 5.13 1.58 2.92
CA TYR A 76 6.18 2.43 3.48
C TYR A 76 7.42 2.38 2.60
N VAL A 77 7.99 3.55 2.32
CA VAL A 77 9.18 3.66 1.46
C VAL A 77 10.38 4.29 2.18
N GLY A 78 10.23 4.53 3.48
CA GLY A 78 11.28 5.17 4.30
C GLY A 78 11.02 6.65 4.53
N ASN A 79 11.74 7.24 5.47
CA ASN A 79 11.72 8.68 5.77
C ASN A 79 10.32 9.24 6.08
N GLY A 80 9.44 8.43 6.66
CA GLY A 80 8.08 8.87 6.97
C GLY A 80 7.15 8.95 5.76
N LEU A 81 7.54 8.38 4.62
CA LEU A 81 6.79 8.44 3.36
C LEU A 81 6.20 7.09 3.00
N MET A 82 5.10 7.13 2.25
CA MET A 82 4.51 5.91 1.68
C MET A 82 4.09 6.16 0.24
N VAL A 83 4.07 5.09 -0.58
CA VAL A 83 3.48 5.10 -1.90
C VAL A 83 2.11 4.46 -1.82
N HIS A 84 1.11 5.09 -2.45
CA HIS A 84 -0.24 4.57 -2.46
C HIS A 84 -1.03 5.01 -3.71
N SER A 85 -2.13 4.29 -3.98
CA SER A 85 -3.13 4.67 -4.96
C SER A 85 -4.42 4.95 -4.20
N SER A 86 -4.81 6.22 -4.06
CA SER A 86 -5.80 6.61 -3.05
C SER A 86 -7.24 6.65 -3.56
N THR A 87 -7.52 7.37 -4.66
CA THR A 87 -8.87 7.55 -5.16
C THR A 87 -8.85 8.07 -6.60
N TYR A 88 -10.02 8.09 -7.23
CA TYR A 88 -10.19 8.64 -8.57
C TYR A 88 -9.70 10.09 -8.66
N GLY A 89 -9.05 10.40 -9.76
CA GLY A 89 -8.51 11.73 -10.01
C GLY A 89 -7.15 11.99 -9.35
N LYS A 90 -6.66 11.05 -8.52
CA LYS A 90 -5.34 11.15 -7.89
C LYS A 90 -4.46 10.01 -8.34
N PRO A 91 -3.36 10.29 -9.05
CA PRO A 91 -2.45 9.23 -9.50
C PRO A 91 -1.69 8.60 -8.34
N VAL A 92 -1.12 7.44 -8.59
CA VAL A 92 -0.19 6.81 -7.65
C VAL A 92 0.90 7.82 -7.30
N SER A 93 1.09 8.04 -6.01
CA SER A 93 2.00 9.07 -5.52
C SER A 93 2.64 8.68 -4.19
N VAL A 94 3.75 9.34 -3.88
CA VAL A 94 4.41 9.24 -2.58
C VAL A 94 3.94 10.42 -1.72
N VAL A 95 3.47 10.11 -0.52
CA VAL A 95 2.96 11.11 0.43
C VAL A 95 3.50 10.82 1.82
N PRO A 96 3.57 11.84 2.71
CA PRO A 96 3.88 11.57 4.12
C PRO A 96 2.82 10.65 4.75
N VAL A 97 3.24 9.69 5.53
CA VAL A 97 2.30 8.83 6.28
C VAL A 97 1.38 9.68 7.15
N ASN A 98 1.93 10.73 7.75
CA ASN A 98 1.18 11.64 8.63
C ASN A 98 0.17 12.51 7.89
N SER A 99 0.21 12.58 6.56
CA SER A 99 -0.77 13.35 5.78
C SER A 99 -2.13 12.64 5.68
N MET A 100 -2.17 11.35 6.01
CA MET A 100 -3.38 10.54 5.95
C MET A 100 -3.96 10.37 7.36
N PRO A 101 -5.24 10.71 7.58
CA PRO A 101 -5.91 10.39 8.84
C PRO A 101 -6.25 8.90 8.90
N GLY A 102 -6.55 8.40 10.09
CA GLY A 102 -7.10 7.05 10.23
C GLY A 102 -6.08 5.92 10.25
N TYR A 103 -4.82 6.21 10.54
CA TYR A 103 -3.82 5.14 10.73
C TYR A 103 -4.36 4.06 11.67
N ASN A 104 -4.36 2.81 11.22
CA ASN A 104 -4.87 1.68 12.00
C ASN A 104 -3.74 0.75 12.43
N THR A 105 -3.08 0.11 11.48
CA THR A 105 -2.07 -0.90 11.77
C THR A 105 -1.07 -1.00 10.61
N ALA A 106 -0.02 -1.76 10.84
CA ALA A 106 0.96 -2.07 9.79
C ALA A 106 1.37 -3.53 9.87
N ARG A 107 1.77 -4.09 8.71
CA ARG A 107 2.19 -5.48 8.57
C ARG A 107 3.48 -5.59 7.80
N ARG A 108 4.36 -6.49 8.24
CA ARG A 108 5.56 -6.88 7.51
C ARG A 108 5.29 -8.22 6.85
N ILE A 109 5.32 -8.22 5.52
CA ILE A 109 4.92 -9.37 4.73
C ILE A 109 6.10 -10.32 4.52
N ALA A 110 7.27 -9.76 4.29
CA ALA A 110 8.46 -10.57 4.02
C ALA A 110 9.71 -9.98 4.63
#